data_de065125a930eae1eb7817e3a3af73ba
#
_entry.id   de065125a930eae1eb7817e3a3af73ba
#
_cell.length_a   1.000
_cell.length_b   1.000
_cell.length_c   1.000
_cell.angle_alpha   90.00
_cell.angle_beta   90.00
_cell.angle_gamma   90.00
#
_symmetry.space_group_name_H-M   'P 1'
#
loop_
_entity.id
_entity.type
_entity.pdbx_description
1 polymer ?
#
loop_
_entity_poly.entity_id
_entity_poly.type
_entity_poly.pdbx_seq_one_letter_code
_entity_poly.pdbx_strand_id
1 'polypeptide(L)'
;DGSAGELRPPAEERWAHELAALAAADADSGAEIPAGWRLSPRSVRAFIVGDEALGVTRKFYGDDPLVDRAVVTLLGRQGLMLVGEPGTAKSMLSELLSAAISGISTLTIQGSAGTTEDHIRYSWNYALLIAEGPSRRALVPSPVYQAMESGRLVRFEEITRCPPEIQDTLVSVLSEKQLMVPELGDGFRVSAAPGFNVIATANLRDRGVHEMSAALKRRFNFETVRPVSDRAFEAELISRALEAELGPGRAPMSPQVLDVLVTAFADLRTGATASGAPVKRPETVMSTAEAVNVGVAASMSARYFGDGTVRAADVARQLVGVALKGEDEDARRMRFYVDSVVRERARSSAAWKEFLSASRDLWG
;
A
#
# COMPACT_ATOMS: atom_id res chain seq x y z
N ASP A 1 -7.03 11.68 29.97
CA ASP A 1 -7.54 11.32 28.69
C ASP A 1 -6.68 11.87 27.56
N GLY A 2 -5.44 11.46 27.46
CA GLY A 2 -4.54 11.87 26.41
C GLY A 2 -4.30 10.68 25.52
N SER A 3 -5.12 10.46 24.49
CA SER A 3 -4.68 9.75 23.32
C SER A 3 -3.64 10.66 22.64
N ALA A 4 -2.39 10.50 23.00
CA ALA A 4 -1.31 10.91 22.10
C ALA A 4 -1.62 10.19 20.80
N GLY A 5 -2.07 10.94 19.76
CA GLY A 5 -2.57 10.38 18.52
C GLY A 5 -1.55 9.41 17.95
N GLU A 6 -1.99 8.23 17.58
CA GLU A 6 -1.15 7.27 16.87
C GLU A 6 -0.61 7.94 15.61
N LEU A 7 0.68 7.76 15.33
CA LEU A 7 1.32 8.32 14.12
C LEU A 7 0.61 7.86 12.84
N ARG A 8 0.07 6.64 12.86
CA ARG A 8 -0.67 6.06 11.74
C ARG A 8 -1.82 5.19 12.27
N PRO A 9 -2.97 5.79 12.59
CA PRO A 9 -4.15 5.00 12.97
C PRO A 9 -4.61 4.11 11.81
N PRO A 10 -5.20 2.94 12.07
CA PRO A 10 -5.74 2.06 11.06
C PRO A 10 -6.85 2.74 10.26
N ALA A 11 -7.12 2.24 9.05
CA ALA A 11 -8.05 2.88 8.12
C ALA A 11 -9.46 3.06 8.70
N GLU A 12 -9.95 2.09 9.44
CA GLU A 12 -11.26 2.13 10.10
C GLU A 12 -11.39 3.23 11.15
N GLU A 13 -10.31 3.66 11.78
CA GLU A 13 -10.27 4.76 12.73
C GLU A 13 -10.08 6.10 12.01
N ARG A 14 -9.13 6.14 11.07
CA ARG A 14 -8.81 7.35 10.28
C ARG A 14 -10.03 7.90 9.54
N TRP A 15 -10.86 7.03 8.99
CA TRP A 15 -12.04 7.37 8.20
C TRP A 15 -13.35 6.89 8.85
N ALA A 16 -13.39 6.82 10.19
CA ALA A 16 -14.56 6.35 10.94
C ALA A 16 -15.84 7.11 10.57
N HIS A 17 -15.77 8.43 10.37
CA HIS A 17 -16.92 9.25 9.99
C HIS A 17 -17.47 8.86 8.62
N GLU A 18 -16.61 8.66 7.61
CA GLU A 18 -17.05 8.28 6.26
C GLU A 18 -17.63 6.85 6.23
N LEU A 19 -17.03 5.91 6.98
CA LEU A 19 -17.56 4.56 7.13
C LEU A 19 -18.94 4.56 7.81
N ALA A 20 -19.16 5.43 8.79
CA ALA A 20 -20.45 5.59 9.45
C ALA A 20 -21.51 6.20 8.50
N ALA A 21 -21.13 7.18 7.69
CA ALA A 21 -22.04 7.78 6.69
C ALA A 21 -22.48 6.74 5.64
N LEU A 22 -21.55 5.90 5.16
CA LEU A 22 -21.86 4.83 4.23
C LEU A 22 -22.77 3.76 4.84
N ALA A 23 -22.52 3.37 6.10
CA ALA A 23 -23.39 2.42 6.80
C ALA A 23 -24.80 2.96 7.00
N ALA A 24 -24.97 4.26 7.29
CA ALA A 24 -26.26 4.91 7.37
C ALA A 24 -26.97 4.91 6.01
N ALA A 25 -26.25 5.24 4.92
CA ALA A 25 -26.81 5.21 3.56
C ALA A 25 -27.24 3.79 3.12
N ASP A 26 -26.48 2.75 3.50
CA ASP A 26 -26.87 1.36 3.27
C ASP A 26 -28.18 1.02 4.01
N ALA A 27 -28.31 1.44 5.27
CA ALA A 27 -29.50 1.20 6.07
C ALA A 27 -30.73 1.95 5.49
N ASP A 28 -30.57 3.20 5.10
CA ASP A 28 -31.64 4.04 4.56
C ASP A 28 -32.14 3.54 3.19
N SER A 29 -31.22 3.03 2.36
CA SER A 29 -31.56 2.48 1.04
C SER A 29 -32.04 1.02 1.08
N GLY A 30 -31.89 0.32 2.18
CA GLY A 30 -32.16 -1.11 2.29
C GLY A 30 -31.19 -1.94 1.43
N ALA A 31 -29.94 -1.49 1.29
CA ALA A 31 -28.92 -2.16 0.48
C ALA A 31 -28.62 -3.56 1.02
N GLU A 32 -28.43 -4.54 0.13
CA GLU A 32 -28.06 -5.90 0.51
C GLU A 32 -26.60 -5.91 1.00
N ILE A 33 -26.41 -6.31 2.26
CA ILE A 33 -25.09 -6.48 2.87
C ILE A 33 -24.77 -7.97 2.94
N PRO A 34 -23.65 -8.43 2.32
CA PRO A 34 -23.25 -9.82 2.36
C PRO A 34 -22.98 -10.31 3.78
N ALA A 35 -23.22 -11.59 4.05
CA ALA A 35 -22.98 -12.18 5.35
C ALA A 35 -21.52 -11.99 5.82
N GLY A 36 -21.34 -11.44 7.01
CA GLY A 36 -20.03 -11.12 7.59
C GLY A 36 -19.40 -9.80 7.12
N TRP A 37 -20.02 -9.08 6.19
CA TRP A 37 -19.57 -7.75 5.77
C TRP A 37 -20.21 -6.66 6.63
N ARG A 38 -19.53 -5.51 6.72
CA ARG A 38 -20.04 -4.32 7.42
C ARG A 38 -20.81 -3.36 6.51
N LEU A 39 -20.44 -3.31 5.23
CA LEU A 39 -21.02 -2.43 4.23
C LEU A 39 -21.47 -3.24 3.01
N SER A 40 -22.42 -2.68 2.26
CA SER A 40 -22.78 -3.22 0.96
C SER A 40 -21.60 -3.13 -0.02
N PRO A 41 -21.53 -3.96 -1.07
CA PRO A 41 -20.48 -3.88 -2.08
C PRO A 41 -20.37 -2.50 -2.75
N ARG A 42 -21.50 -1.79 -2.91
CA ARG A 42 -21.52 -0.42 -3.45
C ARG A 42 -20.87 0.57 -2.49
N SER A 43 -21.17 0.47 -1.21
CA SER A 43 -20.57 1.33 -0.18
C SER A 43 -19.11 1.02 0.06
N VAL A 44 -18.67 -0.25 -0.04
CA VAL A 44 -17.24 -0.63 -0.07
C VAL A 44 -16.52 0.06 -1.24
N ARG A 45 -17.11 0.02 -2.44
CA ARG A 45 -16.57 0.73 -3.60
C ARG A 45 -16.51 2.24 -3.36
N ALA A 46 -17.61 2.86 -2.91
CA ALA A 46 -17.69 4.28 -2.63
C ALA A 46 -16.66 4.73 -1.59
N PHE A 47 -16.40 3.94 -0.55
CA PHE A 47 -15.35 4.22 0.42
C PHE A 47 -13.96 4.36 -0.22
N ILE A 48 -13.68 3.59 -1.26
CA ILE A 48 -12.37 3.52 -1.91
C ILE A 48 -12.22 4.57 -3.02
N VAL A 49 -13.23 4.68 -3.90
CA VAL A 49 -13.18 5.57 -5.07
C VAL A 49 -13.76 6.95 -4.81
N GLY A 50 -14.43 7.13 -3.65
CA GLY A 50 -15.09 8.37 -3.27
C GLY A 50 -16.56 8.41 -3.68
N ASP A 51 -17.33 9.23 -2.96
CA ASP A 51 -18.73 9.59 -3.24
C ASP A 51 -18.99 11.00 -2.71
N GLU A 52 -19.05 11.98 -3.61
CA GLU A 52 -19.24 13.40 -3.25
C GLU A 52 -20.59 13.66 -2.57
N ALA A 53 -21.65 12.93 -2.97
CA ALA A 53 -22.98 13.11 -2.41
C ALA A 53 -23.05 12.70 -0.93
N LEU A 54 -22.23 11.74 -0.53
CA LEU A 54 -22.10 11.28 0.85
C LEU A 54 -20.91 11.90 1.61
N GLY A 55 -20.19 12.82 0.97
CA GLY A 55 -18.99 13.44 1.56
C GLY A 55 -17.82 12.47 1.76
N VAL A 56 -17.79 11.38 0.98
CA VAL A 56 -16.73 10.36 1.05
C VAL A 56 -15.61 10.73 0.10
N THR A 57 -14.42 10.90 0.64
CA THR A 57 -13.23 11.28 -0.14
C THR A 57 -12.67 10.09 -0.91
N ARG A 58 -12.13 10.34 -2.12
CA ARG A 58 -11.38 9.33 -2.87
C ARG A 58 -10.07 9.00 -2.16
N LYS A 59 -9.76 7.72 -1.99
CA LYS A 59 -8.56 7.22 -1.29
C LYS A 59 -7.63 6.43 -2.19
N PHE A 60 -8.18 5.69 -3.15
CA PHE A 60 -7.40 4.93 -4.11
C PHE A 60 -7.44 5.60 -5.48
N TYR A 61 -6.24 5.86 -6.03
CA TYR A 61 -6.05 6.55 -7.29
C TYR A 61 -5.47 5.58 -8.32
N GLY A 62 -6.32 4.72 -8.84
CA GLY A 62 -5.99 3.71 -9.82
C GLY A 62 -7.15 3.48 -10.79
N ASP A 63 -7.21 2.29 -11.34
CA ASP A 63 -8.27 1.84 -12.22
C ASP A 63 -9.52 1.48 -11.39
N ASP A 64 -10.61 2.25 -11.49
CA ASP A 64 -11.84 1.99 -10.76
C ASP A 64 -12.43 0.59 -11.05
N PRO A 65 -12.46 0.09 -12.30
CA PRO A 65 -12.81 -1.29 -12.60
C PRO A 65 -12.00 -2.35 -11.84
N LEU A 66 -10.74 -2.06 -11.47
CA LEU A 66 -9.96 -2.95 -10.61
C LEU A 66 -10.60 -3.07 -9.23
N VAL A 67 -11.06 -1.95 -8.66
CA VAL A 67 -11.74 -1.94 -7.35
C VAL A 67 -13.03 -2.77 -7.44
N ASP A 68 -13.79 -2.62 -8.52
CA ASP A 68 -15.03 -3.38 -8.74
C ASP A 68 -14.74 -4.90 -8.78
N ARG A 69 -13.73 -5.33 -9.54
CA ARG A 69 -13.32 -6.73 -9.62
C ARG A 69 -12.76 -7.26 -8.30
N ALA A 70 -12.03 -6.44 -7.55
CA ALA A 70 -11.52 -6.80 -6.23
C ALA A 70 -12.68 -7.06 -5.24
N VAL A 71 -13.68 -6.18 -5.21
CA VAL A 71 -14.89 -6.35 -4.39
C VAL A 71 -15.64 -7.61 -4.78
N VAL A 72 -15.86 -7.84 -6.08
CA VAL A 72 -16.53 -9.05 -6.60
C VAL A 72 -15.75 -10.33 -6.25
N THR A 73 -14.41 -10.29 -6.33
CA THR A 73 -13.56 -11.42 -5.93
C THR A 73 -13.77 -11.77 -4.46
N LEU A 74 -13.82 -10.77 -3.58
CA LEU A 74 -14.00 -10.99 -2.13
C LEU A 74 -15.40 -11.47 -1.74
N LEU A 75 -16.41 -11.27 -2.58
CA LEU A 75 -17.71 -11.91 -2.45
C LEU A 75 -17.68 -13.42 -2.77
N GLY A 76 -16.68 -13.82 -3.54
CA GLY A 76 -16.51 -15.20 -4.00
C GLY A 76 -15.73 -16.07 -3.03
N ARG A 77 -15.27 -17.20 -3.56
CA ARG A 77 -14.52 -18.22 -2.80
C ARG A 77 -13.01 -18.03 -2.87
N GLN A 78 -12.51 -17.35 -3.91
CA GLN A 78 -11.09 -17.14 -4.12
C GLN A 78 -10.58 -15.98 -3.27
N GLY A 79 -9.33 -16.08 -2.84
CA GLY A 79 -8.62 -14.93 -2.27
C GLY A 79 -8.32 -13.87 -3.34
N LEU A 80 -8.05 -12.66 -2.91
CA LEU A 80 -7.61 -11.56 -3.79
C LEU A 80 -6.09 -11.43 -3.73
N MET A 81 -5.43 -11.47 -4.90
CA MET A 81 -4.00 -11.24 -5.03
C MET A 81 -3.75 -9.90 -5.74
N LEU A 82 -3.24 -8.91 -5.02
CA LEU A 82 -2.84 -7.64 -5.58
C LEU A 82 -1.36 -7.69 -5.98
N VAL A 83 -1.09 -7.62 -7.27
CA VAL A 83 0.26 -7.64 -7.82
C VAL A 83 0.62 -6.30 -8.43
N GLY A 84 1.90 -5.96 -8.45
CA GLY A 84 2.37 -4.72 -9.07
C GLY A 84 3.75 -4.34 -8.59
N GLU A 85 4.28 -3.25 -9.14
CA GLU A 85 5.57 -2.70 -8.73
C GLU A 85 5.52 -2.16 -7.28
N PRO A 86 6.66 -2.06 -6.57
CA PRO A 86 6.71 -1.38 -5.28
C PRO A 86 6.14 0.05 -5.36
N GLY A 87 5.46 0.48 -4.29
CA GLY A 87 4.89 1.85 -4.23
C GLY A 87 3.64 2.11 -5.07
N THR A 88 2.97 1.06 -5.60
CA THR A 88 1.71 1.19 -6.36
C THR A 88 0.45 1.17 -5.49
N ALA A 89 0.59 1.39 -4.18
CA ALA A 89 -0.53 1.44 -3.23
C ALA A 89 -1.31 0.11 -3.02
N LYS A 90 -0.71 -1.06 -3.30
CA LYS A 90 -1.32 -2.38 -3.06
C LYS A 90 -1.73 -2.57 -1.59
N SER A 91 -0.81 -2.29 -0.67
CA SER A 91 -1.04 -2.43 0.78
C SER A 91 -2.08 -1.44 1.29
N MET A 92 -2.14 -0.23 0.71
CA MET A 92 -3.21 0.73 1.03
C MET A 92 -4.57 0.22 0.54
N LEU A 93 -4.66 -0.32 -0.67
CA LEU A 93 -5.91 -0.89 -1.18
C LEU A 93 -6.37 -2.09 -0.34
N SER A 94 -5.46 -2.96 0.07
CA SER A 94 -5.78 -4.09 0.96
C SER A 94 -6.28 -3.62 2.32
N GLU A 95 -5.69 -2.56 2.88
CA GLU A 95 -6.11 -1.93 4.13
C GLU A 95 -7.52 -1.33 4.02
N LEU A 96 -7.79 -0.56 2.95
CA LEU A 96 -9.09 0.05 2.71
C LEU A 96 -10.21 -0.99 2.52
N LEU A 97 -9.95 -2.04 1.74
CA LEU A 97 -10.89 -3.14 1.56
C LEU A 97 -11.20 -3.83 2.90
N SER A 98 -10.18 -4.10 3.71
CA SER A 98 -10.35 -4.76 5.00
C SER A 98 -11.12 -3.88 5.99
N ALA A 99 -10.85 -2.59 6.05
CA ALA A 99 -11.56 -1.63 6.89
C ALA A 99 -13.05 -1.54 6.50
N ALA A 100 -13.35 -1.40 5.20
CA ALA A 100 -14.71 -1.26 4.72
C ALA A 100 -15.54 -2.55 4.85
N ILE A 101 -14.95 -3.71 4.56
CA ILE A 101 -15.63 -5.00 4.57
C ILE A 101 -15.73 -5.56 5.98
N SER A 102 -14.62 -5.60 6.71
CA SER A 102 -14.52 -6.28 8.01
C SER A 102 -14.58 -5.35 9.22
N GLY A 103 -14.42 -4.04 9.01
CA GLY A 103 -14.32 -3.04 10.07
C GLY A 103 -13.04 -3.17 10.91
N ILE A 104 -12.06 -3.89 10.41
CA ILE A 104 -10.72 -4.04 10.98
C ILE A 104 -9.74 -4.31 9.86
N SER A 105 -8.64 -3.58 9.85
CA SER A 105 -7.57 -3.72 8.86
C SER A 105 -6.26 -4.24 9.45
N THR A 106 -6.23 -4.50 10.75
CA THR A 106 -5.01 -4.84 11.49
C THR A 106 -4.69 -6.34 11.52
N LEU A 107 -5.60 -7.22 11.06
CA LEU A 107 -5.31 -8.64 10.90
C LEU A 107 -4.36 -8.85 9.72
N THR A 108 -3.06 -8.71 9.97
CA THR A 108 -2.03 -8.67 8.93
C THR A 108 -0.87 -9.58 9.24
N ILE A 109 -0.37 -10.27 8.20
CA ILE A 109 0.90 -10.99 8.20
C ILE A 109 1.83 -10.26 7.22
N GLN A 110 3.01 -9.86 7.67
CA GLN A 110 4.06 -9.34 6.82
C GLN A 110 4.96 -10.48 6.37
N GLY A 111 4.96 -10.79 5.09
CA GLY A 111 5.81 -11.81 4.49
C GLY A 111 7.28 -11.44 4.54
N SER A 112 8.11 -12.40 4.91
CA SER A 112 9.56 -12.29 4.94
C SER A 112 10.21 -13.69 4.87
N ALA A 113 11.52 -13.75 4.65
CA ALA A 113 12.25 -15.01 4.71
C ALA A 113 12.21 -15.70 6.09
N GLY A 114 11.92 -14.94 7.16
CA GLY A 114 11.76 -15.45 8.53
C GLY A 114 10.31 -15.80 8.91
N THR A 115 9.36 -15.69 8.00
CA THR A 115 7.96 -16.07 8.26
C THR A 115 7.89 -17.59 8.40
N THR A 116 7.25 -18.06 9.47
CA THR A 116 7.04 -19.48 9.76
C THR A 116 5.57 -19.87 9.69
N GLU A 117 5.27 -21.16 9.72
CA GLU A 117 3.90 -21.69 9.71
C GLU A 117 3.05 -21.15 10.88
N ASP A 118 3.67 -20.93 12.03
CA ASP A 118 3.01 -20.39 13.23
C ASP A 118 2.40 -19.00 13.01
N HIS A 119 2.99 -18.19 12.13
CA HIS A 119 2.43 -16.89 11.76
C HIS A 119 1.11 -17.01 10.99
N ILE A 120 0.89 -18.14 10.33
CA ILE A 120 -0.31 -18.41 9.52
C ILE A 120 -1.34 -19.21 10.34
N ARG A 121 -0.91 -20.24 11.05
CA ARG A 121 -1.82 -21.13 11.78
C ARG A 121 -2.10 -20.66 13.20
N TYR A 122 -1.22 -20.96 14.12
CA TYR A 122 -1.28 -20.60 15.54
C TYR A 122 0.08 -20.92 16.18
N SER A 123 0.32 -20.39 17.35
CA SER A 123 1.45 -20.73 18.20
C SER A 123 0.98 -21.09 19.62
N TRP A 124 1.92 -21.33 20.51
CA TRP A 124 1.62 -21.71 21.87
C TRP A 124 2.27 -20.76 22.88
N ASN A 125 1.52 -20.38 23.91
CA ASN A 125 2.12 -19.82 25.09
C ASN A 125 2.81 -20.96 25.85
N TYR A 126 4.13 -21.07 25.72
CA TYR A 126 4.91 -22.18 26.25
C TYR A 126 4.81 -22.32 27.78
N ALA A 127 4.66 -21.20 28.53
CA ALA A 127 4.50 -21.25 29.96
C ALA A 127 3.18 -21.96 30.35
N LEU A 128 2.10 -21.63 29.67
CA LEU A 128 0.80 -22.29 29.88
C LEU A 128 0.81 -23.73 29.35
N LEU A 129 1.44 -23.97 28.22
CA LEU A 129 1.55 -25.31 27.63
C LEU A 129 2.26 -26.29 28.57
N ILE A 130 3.33 -25.85 29.23
CA ILE A 130 4.08 -26.68 30.19
C ILE A 130 3.25 -26.87 31.48
N ALA A 131 2.56 -25.84 31.95
CA ALA A 131 1.81 -25.89 33.22
C ALA A 131 0.49 -26.67 33.11
N GLU A 132 -0.23 -26.55 32.02
CA GLU A 132 -1.65 -27.00 31.87
C GLU A 132 -1.83 -28.01 30.71
N GLY A 133 -0.81 -28.23 29.89
CA GLY A 133 -0.93 -28.98 28.64
C GLY A 133 -1.59 -28.19 27.52
N PRO A 134 -1.83 -28.82 26.35
CA PRO A 134 -2.52 -28.21 25.21
C PRO A 134 -3.94 -27.83 25.59
N SER A 135 -4.26 -26.54 25.50
CA SER A 135 -5.57 -25.99 25.82
C SER A 135 -5.85 -24.75 24.97
N ARG A 136 -7.13 -24.38 24.84
CA ARG A 136 -7.50 -23.12 24.16
C ARG A 136 -6.87 -21.90 24.79
N ARG A 137 -6.63 -21.95 26.11
CA ARG A 137 -5.98 -20.87 26.87
C ARG A 137 -4.49 -20.74 26.55
N ALA A 138 -3.83 -21.86 26.28
CA ALA A 138 -2.42 -21.89 25.90
C ALA A 138 -2.20 -21.59 24.41
N LEU A 139 -3.25 -21.69 23.56
CA LEU A 139 -3.17 -21.39 22.14
C LEU A 139 -3.10 -19.88 21.91
N VAL A 140 -2.15 -19.46 21.06
CA VAL A 140 -2.00 -18.09 20.58
C VAL A 140 -2.45 -18.04 19.12
N PRO A 141 -3.63 -17.48 18.82
CA PRO A 141 -4.16 -17.47 17.48
C PRO A 141 -3.40 -16.52 16.57
N SER A 142 -3.09 -16.96 15.35
CA SER A 142 -2.53 -16.12 14.29
C SER A 142 -3.59 -15.14 13.75
N PRO A 143 -3.21 -14.14 12.94
CA PRO A 143 -4.16 -13.30 12.22
C PRO A 143 -5.12 -14.09 11.32
N VAL A 144 -4.65 -15.18 10.67
CA VAL A 144 -5.51 -16.06 9.86
C VAL A 144 -6.53 -16.79 10.74
N TYR A 145 -6.08 -17.36 11.85
CA TYR A 145 -6.96 -18.03 12.81
C TYR A 145 -8.06 -17.09 13.30
N GLN A 146 -7.68 -15.88 13.74
CA GLN A 146 -8.62 -14.87 14.22
C GLN A 146 -9.62 -14.43 13.13
N ALA A 147 -9.12 -14.25 11.90
CA ALA A 147 -9.96 -13.89 10.76
C ALA A 147 -10.96 -14.98 10.42
N MET A 148 -10.53 -16.25 10.44
CA MET A 148 -11.41 -17.39 10.20
C MET A 148 -12.52 -17.48 11.26
N GLU A 149 -12.16 -17.40 12.54
CA GLU A 149 -13.11 -17.53 13.65
C GLU A 149 -14.14 -16.39 13.67
N SER A 150 -13.70 -15.18 13.29
CA SER A 150 -14.54 -13.97 13.35
C SER A 150 -15.20 -13.59 12.02
N GLY A 151 -14.96 -14.33 10.92
CA GLY A 151 -15.51 -14.03 9.60
C GLY A 151 -14.99 -12.73 9.00
N ARG A 152 -13.69 -12.46 9.15
CA ARG A 152 -13.05 -11.22 8.70
C ARG A 152 -12.04 -11.45 7.59
N LEU A 153 -11.64 -10.38 6.93
CA LEU A 153 -10.52 -10.42 5.99
C LEU A 153 -9.20 -10.45 6.76
N VAL A 154 -8.26 -11.26 6.27
CA VAL A 154 -6.86 -11.21 6.68
C VAL A 154 -6.01 -10.70 5.52
N ARG A 155 -5.03 -9.86 5.83
CA ARG A 155 -4.09 -9.31 4.87
C ARG A 155 -2.77 -10.06 4.96
N PHE A 156 -2.27 -10.55 3.84
CA PHE A 156 -0.95 -11.15 3.75
C PHE A 156 -0.08 -10.28 2.83
N GLU A 157 0.70 -9.41 3.43
CA GLU A 157 1.55 -8.47 2.69
C GLU A 157 2.85 -9.15 2.24
N GLU A 158 3.24 -8.92 0.99
CA GLU A 158 4.47 -9.45 0.38
C GLU A 158 4.64 -10.97 0.49
N ILE A 159 3.57 -11.72 0.22
CA ILE A 159 3.53 -13.19 0.36
C ILE A 159 4.68 -13.90 -0.36
N THR A 160 5.12 -13.39 -1.51
CA THR A 160 6.22 -13.96 -2.30
C THR A 160 7.59 -13.85 -1.64
N ARG A 161 7.73 -13.11 -0.54
CA ARG A 161 8.95 -13.10 0.28
C ARG A 161 9.04 -14.28 1.24
N CYS A 162 7.93 -14.98 1.46
CA CYS A 162 7.92 -16.20 2.27
C CYS A 162 8.47 -17.39 1.48
N PRO A 163 9.12 -18.36 2.14
CA PRO A 163 9.43 -19.65 1.52
C PRO A 163 8.18 -20.31 0.92
N PRO A 164 8.31 -21.07 -0.19
CA PRO A 164 7.17 -21.69 -0.86
C PRO A 164 6.32 -22.60 0.04
N GLU A 165 6.98 -23.31 0.95
CA GLU A 165 6.32 -24.21 1.91
C GLU A 165 5.38 -23.44 2.84
N ILE A 166 5.78 -22.23 3.24
CA ILE A 166 4.96 -21.36 4.09
C ILE A 166 3.80 -20.77 3.28
N GLN A 167 4.04 -20.36 2.03
CA GLN A 167 2.97 -19.91 1.14
C GLN A 167 1.91 -21.00 0.96
N ASP A 168 2.32 -22.26 0.79
CA ASP A 168 1.42 -23.38 0.54
C ASP A 168 0.56 -23.77 1.75
N THR A 169 0.90 -23.34 2.96
CA THR A 169 0.02 -23.46 4.14
C THR A 169 -1.35 -22.82 3.90
N LEU A 170 -1.42 -21.77 3.07
CA LEU A 170 -2.70 -21.13 2.70
C LEU A 170 -3.56 -21.96 1.74
N VAL A 171 -3.00 -22.96 1.07
CA VAL A 171 -3.74 -23.78 0.11
C VAL A 171 -4.93 -24.48 0.80
N SER A 172 -4.68 -25.11 1.96
CA SER A 172 -5.74 -25.77 2.74
C SER A 172 -6.73 -24.77 3.32
N VAL A 173 -6.26 -23.64 3.87
CA VAL A 173 -7.10 -22.56 4.43
C VAL A 173 -8.05 -22.01 3.37
N LEU A 174 -7.57 -21.77 2.16
CA LEU A 174 -8.39 -21.21 1.08
C LEU A 174 -9.33 -22.25 0.45
N SER A 175 -8.92 -23.53 0.38
CA SER A 175 -9.73 -24.60 -0.23
C SER A 175 -10.80 -25.12 0.71
N GLU A 176 -10.37 -25.56 1.89
CA GLU A 176 -11.24 -26.25 2.84
C GLU A 176 -11.97 -25.30 3.79
N LYS A 177 -11.48 -24.02 3.86
CA LYS A 177 -11.97 -23.04 4.82
C LYS A 177 -11.94 -23.57 6.26
N GLN A 178 -10.95 -24.40 6.56
CA GLN A 178 -10.71 -25.02 7.87
C GLN A 178 -9.23 -25.01 8.21
N LEU A 179 -8.96 -24.93 9.51
CA LEU A 179 -7.63 -25.02 10.09
C LEU A 179 -7.67 -26.03 11.25
N MET A 180 -6.93 -27.13 11.11
CA MET A 180 -6.87 -28.19 12.12
C MET A 180 -5.91 -27.80 13.24
N VAL A 181 -6.29 -28.14 14.47
CA VAL A 181 -5.48 -27.97 15.69
C VAL A 181 -5.45 -29.31 16.43
N PRO A 182 -4.65 -30.29 15.95
CA PRO A 182 -4.67 -31.66 16.47
C PRO A 182 -4.33 -31.77 17.96
N GLU A 183 -3.54 -30.82 18.48
CA GLU A 183 -3.12 -30.80 19.90
C GLU A 183 -4.29 -30.54 20.87
N LEU A 184 -5.41 -30.00 20.39
CA LEU A 184 -6.63 -29.80 21.19
C LEU A 184 -7.57 -31.00 21.17
N GLY A 185 -7.13 -32.11 20.60
CA GLY A 185 -7.88 -33.36 20.51
C GLY A 185 -8.39 -33.69 19.11
N ASP A 186 -8.79 -34.95 18.93
CA ASP A 186 -9.20 -35.48 17.64
C ASP A 186 -10.37 -34.67 17.05
N GLY A 187 -10.12 -34.14 15.86
CA GLY A 187 -11.11 -33.42 15.09
C GLY A 187 -11.30 -31.94 15.50
N PHE A 188 -10.52 -31.41 16.44
CA PHE A 188 -10.61 -29.97 16.72
C PHE A 188 -10.13 -29.17 15.53
N ARG A 189 -11.01 -28.30 15.04
CA ARG A 189 -10.75 -27.44 13.89
C ARG A 189 -11.43 -26.09 14.06
N VAL A 190 -10.84 -25.08 13.45
CA VAL A 190 -11.46 -23.78 13.22
C VAL A 190 -12.04 -23.79 11.82
N SER A 191 -13.33 -23.56 11.71
CA SER A 191 -14.01 -23.38 10.41
C SER A 191 -14.21 -21.90 10.17
N ALA A 192 -13.99 -21.46 8.93
CA ALA A 192 -14.16 -20.06 8.58
C ALA A 192 -15.63 -19.64 8.69
N ALA A 193 -15.88 -18.58 9.45
CA ALA A 193 -17.17 -17.92 9.52
C ALA A 193 -17.46 -17.12 8.23
N PRO A 194 -18.74 -16.84 7.90
CA PRO A 194 -19.10 -16.00 6.76
C PRO A 194 -18.38 -14.64 6.79
N GLY A 195 -17.88 -14.20 5.66
CA GLY A 195 -17.09 -12.97 5.52
C GLY A 195 -15.58 -13.21 5.49
N PHE A 196 -15.10 -14.40 5.91
CA PHE A 196 -13.68 -14.71 5.85
C PHE A 196 -13.16 -14.79 4.43
N ASN A 197 -12.10 -14.02 4.13
CA ASN A 197 -11.30 -14.21 2.92
C ASN A 197 -9.86 -13.70 3.17
N VAL A 198 -8.98 -13.89 2.17
CA VAL A 198 -7.57 -13.48 2.21
C VAL A 198 -7.31 -12.46 1.12
N ILE A 199 -6.70 -11.35 1.49
CA ILE A 199 -6.10 -10.42 0.53
C ILE A 199 -4.58 -10.56 0.66
N ALA A 200 -3.92 -10.94 -0.43
CA ALA A 200 -2.47 -11.02 -0.47
C ALA A 200 -1.89 -9.97 -1.40
N THR A 201 -0.70 -9.47 -1.09
CA THR A 201 0.06 -8.59 -1.97
C THR A 201 1.36 -9.25 -2.39
N ALA A 202 1.82 -8.95 -3.61
CA ALA A 202 3.09 -9.45 -4.14
C ALA A 202 3.77 -8.44 -5.06
N ASN A 203 5.10 -8.40 -4.97
CA ASN A 203 5.97 -7.67 -5.88
C ASN A 203 6.62 -8.68 -6.82
N LEU A 204 6.12 -8.82 -8.04
CA LEU A 204 6.55 -9.89 -8.96
C LEU A 204 7.96 -9.72 -9.54
N ARG A 205 8.57 -8.52 -9.41
CA ARG A 205 9.88 -8.18 -9.98
C ARG A 205 10.96 -7.89 -8.95
N ASP A 206 10.67 -8.13 -7.67
CA ASP A 206 11.61 -7.82 -6.59
C ASP A 206 12.66 -8.93 -6.45
N ARG A 207 13.88 -8.58 -6.01
CA ARG A 207 14.91 -9.58 -5.65
C ARG A 207 14.51 -10.26 -4.34
N GLY A 208 14.78 -11.57 -4.23
CA GLY A 208 14.45 -12.35 -3.03
C GLY A 208 12.98 -12.72 -2.90
N VAL A 209 12.24 -12.76 -4.02
CA VAL A 209 10.89 -13.32 -4.08
C VAL A 209 10.94 -14.79 -4.50
N HIS A 210 10.03 -15.58 -3.96
CA HIS A 210 9.82 -16.97 -4.32
C HIS A 210 8.64 -17.10 -5.27
N GLU A 211 8.74 -18.03 -6.20
CA GLU A 211 7.64 -18.33 -7.09
C GLU A 211 6.52 -19.05 -6.31
N MET A 212 5.28 -18.63 -6.54
CA MET A 212 4.10 -19.29 -5.96
C MET A 212 3.81 -20.60 -6.69
N SER A 213 3.42 -21.65 -5.94
CA SER A 213 2.97 -22.89 -6.50
C SER A 213 1.73 -22.72 -7.38
N ALA A 214 1.56 -23.60 -8.38
CA ALA A 214 0.35 -23.62 -9.22
C ALA A 214 -0.91 -23.89 -8.38
N ALA A 215 -0.77 -24.64 -7.29
CA ALA A 215 -1.86 -24.92 -6.36
C ALA A 215 -2.33 -23.64 -5.66
N LEU A 216 -1.41 -22.82 -5.17
CA LEU A 216 -1.74 -21.56 -4.52
C LEU A 216 -2.28 -20.52 -5.52
N LYS A 217 -1.65 -20.40 -6.70
CA LYS A 217 -2.11 -19.47 -7.76
C LYS A 217 -3.58 -19.69 -8.12
N ARG A 218 -4.07 -20.92 -8.16
CA ARG A 218 -5.48 -21.26 -8.47
C ARG A 218 -6.48 -20.83 -7.40
N ARG A 219 -6.04 -20.53 -6.18
CA ARG A 219 -6.88 -20.10 -5.05
C ARG A 219 -7.04 -18.59 -4.97
N PHE A 220 -6.29 -17.88 -5.78
CA PHE A 220 -6.37 -16.42 -5.86
C PHE A 220 -6.88 -15.94 -7.21
N ASN A 221 -7.64 -14.86 -7.19
CA ASN A 221 -7.86 -14.02 -8.35
C ASN A 221 -6.84 -12.87 -8.33
N PHE A 222 -6.17 -12.65 -9.47
CA PHE A 222 -5.06 -11.69 -9.57
C PHE A 222 -5.53 -10.37 -10.15
N GLU A 223 -5.24 -9.28 -9.46
CA GLU A 223 -5.45 -7.92 -9.93
C GLU A 223 -4.12 -7.17 -9.96
N THR A 224 -3.81 -6.56 -11.11
CA THR A 224 -2.57 -5.81 -11.29
C THR A 224 -2.77 -4.35 -10.99
N VAL A 225 -2.17 -3.87 -9.90
CA VAL A 225 -2.16 -2.45 -9.54
C VAL A 225 -1.01 -1.77 -10.27
N ARG A 226 -1.35 -0.92 -11.21
CA ARG A 226 -0.39 -0.19 -12.04
C ARG A 226 -0.04 1.15 -11.41
N PRO A 227 1.17 1.70 -11.65
CA PRO A 227 1.50 3.07 -11.30
C PRO A 227 0.54 4.06 -11.96
N VAL A 228 0.32 5.19 -11.31
CA VAL A 228 -0.43 6.29 -11.90
C VAL A 228 0.32 6.78 -13.14
N SER A 229 -0.37 6.85 -14.28
CA SER A 229 0.20 7.28 -15.56
C SER A 229 -0.16 8.72 -15.93
N ASP A 230 -1.26 9.24 -15.41
CA ASP A 230 -1.69 10.62 -15.63
C ASP A 230 -0.93 11.56 -14.68
N ARG A 231 -0.15 12.48 -15.25
CA ARG A 231 0.69 13.42 -14.48
C ARG A 231 -0.12 14.46 -13.71
N ALA A 232 -1.20 14.96 -14.27
CA ALA A 232 -2.05 15.94 -13.60
C ALA A 232 -2.70 15.31 -12.37
N PHE A 233 -3.15 14.09 -12.53
CA PHE A 233 -3.72 13.27 -11.46
C PHE A 233 -2.67 12.89 -10.40
N GLU A 234 -1.45 12.53 -10.81
CA GLU A 234 -0.35 12.27 -9.86
C GLU A 234 0.03 13.52 -9.07
N ALA A 235 0.03 14.71 -9.70
CA ALA A 235 0.26 15.98 -9.03
C ALA A 235 -0.81 16.27 -7.95
N GLU A 236 -2.08 16.04 -8.28
CA GLU A 236 -3.18 16.19 -7.32
C GLU A 236 -3.04 15.23 -6.13
N LEU A 237 -2.70 13.97 -6.40
CA LEU A 237 -2.48 12.95 -5.39
C LEU A 237 -1.34 13.35 -4.43
N ILE A 238 -0.20 13.78 -4.98
CA ILE A 238 0.94 14.23 -4.19
C ILE A 238 0.54 15.46 -3.36
N SER A 239 -0.15 16.45 -3.94
CA SER A 239 -0.60 17.63 -3.20
C SER A 239 -1.50 17.27 -2.02
N ARG A 240 -2.48 16.39 -2.22
CA ARG A 240 -3.38 15.91 -1.14
C ARG A 240 -2.63 15.11 -0.08
N ALA A 241 -1.68 14.27 -0.48
CA ALA A 241 -0.86 13.52 0.48
C ALA A 241 0.00 14.45 1.34
N LEU A 242 0.60 15.49 0.75
CA LEU A 242 1.35 16.51 1.47
C LEU A 242 0.47 17.31 2.45
N GLU A 243 -0.77 17.61 2.07
CA GLU A 243 -1.74 18.26 2.96
C GLU A 243 -2.12 17.38 4.16
N ALA A 244 -2.39 16.11 3.89
CA ALA A 244 -2.76 15.16 4.92
C ALA A 244 -1.62 14.90 5.92
N GLU A 245 -0.38 14.84 5.44
CA GLU A 245 0.79 14.49 6.26
C GLU A 245 1.36 15.69 7.03
N LEU A 246 1.41 16.86 6.40
CA LEU A 246 2.04 18.06 6.97
C LEU A 246 1.05 19.04 7.61
N GLY A 247 -0.23 18.90 7.33
CA GLY A 247 -1.28 19.78 7.83
C GLY A 247 -1.19 21.22 7.31
N PRO A 248 -1.96 22.15 7.91
CA PRO A 248 -2.06 23.54 7.44
C PRO A 248 -0.79 24.38 7.63
N GLY A 249 0.18 23.90 8.41
CA GLY A 249 1.46 24.59 8.65
C GLY A 249 2.58 24.20 7.69
N ARG A 250 2.28 23.50 6.60
CA ARG A 250 3.28 23.11 5.60
C ARG A 250 3.87 24.33 4.87
N ALA A 251 5.14 24.22 4.48
CA ALA A 251 5.72 25.19 3.54
C ALA A 251 4.99 25.09 2.19
N PRO A 252 4.51 26.20 1.60
CA PRO A 252 3.81 26.18 0.33
C PRO A 252 4.74 25.72 -0.81
N MET A 253 4.22 24.87 -1.67
CA MET A 253 4.85 24.41 -2.90
C MET A 253 4.07 24.98 -4.09
N SER A 254 4.73 25.75 -4.95
CA SER A 254 4.07 26.30 -6.13
C SER A 254 3.70 25.20 -7.14
N PRO A 255 2.69 25.40 -8.00
CA PRO A 255 2.37 24.45 -9.06
C PRO A 255 3.56 24.12 -9.96
N GLN A 256 4.45 25.09 -10.20
CA GLN A 256 5.64 24.89 -11.03
C GLN A 256 6.67 23.98 -10.35
N VAL A 257 6.84 24.07 -9.03
CA VAL A 257 7.73 23.17 -8.27
C VAL A 257 7.14 21.76 -8.19
N LEU A 258 5.83 21.66 -7.97
CA LEU A 258 5.12 20.39 -8.00
C LEU A 258 5.25 19.70 -9.37
N ASP A 259 5.12 20.46 -10.47
CA ASP A 259 5.33 19.94 -11.82
C ASP A 259 6.76 19.42 -12.03
N VAL A 260 7.78 20.10 -11.51
CA VAL A 260 9.16 19.60 -11.54
C VAL A 260 9.29 18.26 -10.83
N LEU A 261 8.71 18.13 -9.63
CA LEU A 261 8.72 16.89 -8.84
C LEU A 261 8.05 15.74 -9.61
N VAL A 262 6.82 15.93 -10.06
CA VAL A 262 6.03 14.93 -10.80
C VAL A 262 6.71 14.53 -12.10
N THR A 263 7.21 15.52 -12.84
CA THR A 263 7.86 15.29 -14.14
C THR A 263 9.17 14.53 -13.99
N ALA A 264 10.00 14.88 -12.99
CA ALA A 264 11.26 14.18 -12.74
C ALA A 264 11.00 12.69 -12.38
N PHE A 265 10.03 12.43 -11.51
CA PHE A 265 9.66 11.05 -11.13
C PHE A 265 9.07 10.27 -12.30
N ALA A 266 8.19 10.88 -13.10
CA ALA A 266 7.61 10.23 -14.27
C ALA A 266 8.68 9.88 -15.33
N ASP A 267 9.60 10.78 -15.64
CA ASP A 267 10.68 10.54 -16.60
C ASP A 267 11.62 9.42 -16.15
N LEU A 268 12.05 9.45 -14.89
CA LEU A 268 12.93 8.44 -14.30
C LEU A 268 12.25 7.07 -14.19
N ARG A 269 10.96 7.03 -13.89
CA ARG A 269 10.15 5.82 -13.80
C ARG A 269 9.91 5.16 -15.16
N THR A 270 9.54 5.97 -16.16
CA THR A 270 9.20 5.46 -17.49
C THR A 270 10.43 5.20 -18.37
N GLY A 271 11.55 5.87 -18.08
CA GLY A 271 12.75 5.82 -18.93
C GLY A 271 12.65 6.69 -20.19
N ALA A 272 11.67 7.59 -20.24
CA ALA A 272 11.50 8.54 -21.35
C ALA A 272 10.81 9.82 -20.87
N THR A 273 11.14 10.94 -21.51
CA THR A 273 10.41 12.20 -21.34
C THR A 273 9.05 12.17 -22.03
N ALA A 274 8.19 13.14 -21.76
CA ALA A 274 6.91 13.29 -22.46
C ALA A 274 7.08 13.48 -23.98
N SER A 275 8.22 14.02 -24.44
CA SER A 275 8.56 14.17 -25.86
C SER A 275 9.20 12.92 -26.48
N GLY A 276 9.35 11.83 -25.71
CA GLY A 276 9.95 10.58 -26.17
C GLY A 276 11.49 10.53 -26.10
N ALA A 277 12.15 11.55 -25.55
CA ALA A 277 13.60 11.49 -25.37
C ALA A 277 13.97 10.41 -24.31
N PRO A 278 14.97 9.56 -24.59
CA PRO A 278 15.32 8.45 -23.69
C PRO A 278 15.96 8.97 -22.40
N VAL A 279 15.58 8.34 -21.29
CA VAL A 279 16.11 8.57 -19.94
C VAL A 279 16.65 7.27 -19.40
N LYS A 280 17.84 7.28 -18.81
CA LYS A 280 18.36 6.11 -18.11
C LYS A 280 17.63 5.94 -16.77
N ARG A 281 16.89 4.84 -16.65
CA ARG A 281 16.14 4.53 -15.41
C ARG A 281 17.11 4.15 -14.29
N PRO A 282 16.98 4.71 -13.09
CA PRO A 282 17.65 4.17 -11.91
C PRO A 282 17.13 2.76 -11.60
N GLU A 283 17.91 1.96 -10.89
CA GLU A 283 17.45 0.65 -10.40
C GLU A 283 16.41 0.80 -9.30
N THR A 284 16.51 1.89 -8.56
CA THR A 284 15.52 2.28 -7.56
C THR A 284 14.18 2.59 -8.22
N VAL A 285 13.12 2.07 -7.62
CA VAL A 285 11.76 2.34 -8.09
C VAL A 285 11.39 3.80 -7.77
N MET A 286 11.06 4.56 -8.80
CA MET A 286 10.61 5.95 -8.69
C MET A 286 9.08 6.00 -8.57
N SER A 287 8.57 5.54 -7.42
CA SER A 287 7.13 5.45 -7.19
C SER A 287 6.50 6.79 -6.77
N THR A 288 5.17 6.90 -6.88
CA THR A 288 4.43 8.06 -6.38
C THR A 288 4.58 8.23 -4.86
N ALA A 289 4.70 7.13 -4.10
CA ALA A 289 4.96 7.20 -2.66
C ALA A 289 6.32 7.84 -2.35
N GLU A 290 7.36 7.53 -3.13
CA GLU A 290 8.67 8.18 -3.00
C GLU A 290 8.64 9.65 -3.44
N ALA A 291 7.83 10.00 -4.43
CA ALA A 291 7.60 11.40 -4.79
C ALA A 291 6.94 12.19 -3.65
N VAL A 292 5.99 11.60 -2.94
CA VAL A 292 5.41 12.18 -1.72
C VAL A 292 6.48 12.37 -0.66
N ASN A 293 7.31 11.36 -0.39
CA ASN A 293 8.40 11.46 0.59
C ASN A 293 9.39 12.59 0.25
N VAL A 294 9.75 12.76 -1.03
CA VAL A 294 10.58 13.90 -1.47
C VAL A 294 9.87 15.22 -1.23
N GLY A 295 8.57 15.31 -1.54
CA GLY A 295 7.77 16.50 -1.29
C GLY A 295 7.67 16.87 0.19
N VAL A 296 7.48 15.89 1.07
CA VAL A 296 7.48 16.05 2.54
C VAL A 296 8.84 16.56 3.01
N ALA A 297 9.92 15.89 2.61
CA ALA A 297 11.28 16.27 3.00
C ALA A 297 11.67 17.68 2.48
N ALA A 298 11.27 18.03 1.25
CA ALA A 298 11.47 19.36 0.69
C ALA A 298 10.68 20.42 1.46
N SER A 299 9.44 20.14 1.86
CA SER A 299 8.62 21.02 2.70
C SER A 299 9.25 21.22 4.09
N MET A 300 9.75 20.16 4.70
CA MET A 300 10.44 20.26 6.01
C MET A 300 11.74 21.03 5.88
N SER A 301 12.53 20.79 4.82
CA SER A 301 13.75 21.54 4.54
C SER A 301 13.47 23.03 4.38
N ALA A 302 12.48 23.41 3.58
CA ALA A 302 12.08 24.79 3.39
C ALA A 302 11.59 25.46 4.68
N ARG A 303 10.84 24.74 5.50
CA ARG A 303 10.28 25.26 6.76
C ARG A 303 11.33 25.49 7.83
N TYR A 304 12.27 24.56 8.02
CA TYR A 304 13.20 24.58 9.15
C TYR A 304 14.58 25.12 8.80
N PHE A 305 15.00 25.06 7.53
CA PHE A 305 16.33 25.47 7.07
C PHE A 305 16.30 26.52 5.94
N GLY A 306 15.12 26.81 5.38
CA GLY A 306 14.93 27.76 4.30
C GLY A 306 14.14 29.00 4.71
N ASP A 307 13.52 29.64 3.72
CA ASP A 307 12.69 30.85 3.87
C ASP A 307 11.19 30.53 4.06
N GLY A 308 10.84 29.26 4.25
CA GLY A 308 9.46 28.83 4.44
C GLY A 308 8.70 28.54 3.15
N THR A 309 9.35 28.60 1.98
CA THR A 309 8.73 28.30 0.67
C THR A 309 9.51 27.20 -0.05
N VAL A 310 8.85 26.15 -0.48
CA VAL A 310 9.49 25.05 -1.20
C VAL A 310 9.95 25.50 -2.57
N ARG A 311 11.23 25.32 -2.86
CA ARG A 311 11.86 25.62 -4.15
C ARG A 311 12.20 24.34 -4.91
N ALA A 312 12.39 24.41 -6.21
CA ALA A 312 12.85 23.29 -7.02
C ALA A 312 14.26 22.79 -6.60
N ALA A 313 15.06 23.66 -6.04
CA ALA A 313 16.34 23.31 -5.42
C ALA A 313 16.17 22.35 -4.22
N ASP A 314 15.13 22.51 -3.42
CA ASP A 314 14.86 21.62 -2.27
C ASP A 314 14.44 20.23 -2.77
N VAL A 315 13.60 20.18 -3.81
CA VAL A 315 13.25 18.92 -4.49
C VAL A 315 14.50 18.21 -5.00
N ALA A 316 15.42 18.94 -5.69
CA ALA A 316 16.64 18.35 -6.20
C ALA A 316 17.50 17.73 -5.10
N ARG A 317 17.66 18.44 -3.97
CA ARG A 317 18.46 17.97 -2.83
C ARG A 317 17.85 16.71 -2.19
N GLN A 318 16.53 16.66 -2.03
CA GLN A 318 15.86 15.52 -1.40
C GLN A 318 15.76 14.31 -2.33
N LEU A 319 15.78 14.50 -3.65
CA LEU A 319 15.78 13.43 -4.62
C LEU A 319 17.02 12.53 -4.50
N VAL A 320 18.16 13.06 -4.02
CA VAL A 320 19.40 12.29 -3.81
C VAL A 320 19.17 11.05 -2.97
N GLY A 321 18.54 11.19 -1.81
CA GLY A 321 18.32 10.09 -0.86
C GLY A 321 17.36 9.01 -1.38
N VAL A 322 16.53 9.34 -2.36
CA VAL A 322 15.61 8.39 -3.00
C VAL A 322 16.27 7.71 -4.19
N ALA A 323 16.99 8.47 -5.03
CA ALA A 323 17.60 7.96 -6.25
C ALA A 323 18.91 7.17 -6.00
N LEU A 324 19.67 7.54 -4.94
CA LEU A 324 20.94 6.90 -4.59
C LEU A 324 20.78 6.02 -3.35
N LYS A 325 20.46 4.75 -3.56
CA LYS A 325 20.38 3.76 -2.46
C LYS A 325 21.63 2.87 -2.37
N GLY A 326 22.80 3.40 -2.74
CA GLY A 326 24.09 2.75 -2.55
C GLY A 326 24.75 2.21 -3.82
N GLU A 327 24.29 2.57 -5.01
CA GLU A 327 24.85 2.10 -6.27
C GLU A 327 25.47 3.26 -7.07
N ASP A 328 26.78 3.19 -7.37
CA ASP A 328 27.50 4.17 -8.21
C ASP A 328 26.89 4.33 -9.61
N GLU A 329 26.24 3.27 -10.10
CA GLU A 329 25.60 3.29 -11.41
C GLU A 329 24.36 4.20 -11.41
N ASP A 330 23.60 4.27 -10.33
CA ASP A 330 22.45 5.18 -10.24
C ASP A 330 22.89 6.65 -10.19
N ALA A 331 24.04 6.94 -9.57
CA ALA A 331 24.63 8.28 -9.64
C ALA A 331 24.96 8.68 -11.09
N ARG A 332 25.51 7.76 -11.90
CA ARG A 332 25.80 8.01 -13.31
C ARG A 332 24.52 8.21 -14.15
N ARG A 333 23.46 7.46 -13.84
CA ARG A 333 22.16 7.59 -14.50
C ARG A 333 21.51 8.93 -14.17
N MET A 334 21.60 9.37 -12.93
CA MET A 334 21.10 10.67 -12.50
C MET A 334 21.89 11.83 -13.11
N ARG A 335 23.22 11.73 -13.20
CA ARG A 335 24.03 12.72 -13.93
C ARG A 335 23.61 12.83 -15.40
N PHE A 336 23.41 11.67 -16.05
CA PHE A 336 22.93 11.67 -17.44
C PHE A 336 21.58 12.38 -17.57
N TYR A 337 20.64 12.15 -16.64
CA TYR A 337 19.35 12.83 -16.64
C TYR A 337 19.50 14.34 -16.47
N VAL A 338 20.33 14.77 -15.54
CA VAL A 338 20.59 16.19 -15.28
C VAL A 338 21.26 16.85 -16.51
N ASP A 339 22.27 16.23 -17.07
CA ASP A 339 23.04 16.79 -18.18
C ASP A 339 22.27 16.83 -19.52
N SER A 340 21.40 15.87 -19.75
CA SER A 340 20.63 15.79 -20.99
C SER A 340 19.26 16.49 -20.88
N VAL A 341 18.43 16.08 -19.94
CA VAL A 341 17.01 16.49 -19.86
C VAL A 341 16.84 17.78 -19.04
N VAL A 342 17.39 17.79 -17.80
CA VAL A 342 17.21 18.94 -16.90
C VAL A 342 17.85 20.19 -17.47
N ARG A 343 19.06 20.06 -18.05
CA ARG A 343 19.78 21.20 -18.69
C ARG A 343 18.97 21.80 -19.85
N GLU A 344 18.29 20.99 -20.63
CA GLU A 344 17.43 21.47 -21.72
C GLU A 344 16.22 22.24 -21.18
N ARG A 345 15.50 21.67 -20.22
CA ARG A 345 14.34 22.32 -19.57
C ARG A 345 14.69 23.61 -18.85
N ALA A 346 15.88 23.68 -18.28
CA ALA A 346 16.39 24.87 -17.60
C ALA A 346 16.55 26.10 -18.54
N ARG A 347 16.56 25.92 -19.87
CA ARG A 347 16.62 27.02 -20.82
C ARG A 347 15.32 27.82 -20.86
N SER A 348 14.19 27.21 -20.59
CA SER A 348 12.85 27.82 -20.69
C SER A 348 12.07 27.92 -19.38
N SER A 349 12.57 27.33 -18.28
CA SER A 349 11.86 27.30 -17.01
C SER A 349 12.76 27.70 -15.85
N ALA A 350 12.31 28.67 -15.04
CA ALA A 350 13.01 29.13 -13.85
C ALA A 350 13.13 28.02 -12.78
N ALA A 351 12.05 27.25 -12.58
CA ALA A 351 12.06 26.13 -11.63
C ALA A 351 13.06 25.04 -12.03
N TRP A 352 13.13 24.67 -13.30
CA TRP A 352 14.14 23.73 -13.79
C TRP A 352 15.56 24.30 -13.74
N LYS A 353 15.74 25.63 -13.84
CA LYS A 353 17.03 26.26 -13.66
C LYS A 353 17.51 26.19 -12.20
N GLU A 354 16.61 26.39 -11.23
CA GLU A 354 16.91 26.19 -9.82
C GLU A 354 17.25 24.73 -9.52
N PHE A 355 16.47 23.78 -10.05
CA PHE A 355 16.75 22.36 -9.94
C PHE A 355 18.13 22.00 -10.48
N LEU A 356 18.47 22.48 -11.70
CA LEU A 356 19.77 22.27 -12.33
C LEU A 356 20.91 22.83 -11.47
N SER A 357 20.75 24.04 -10.95
CA SER A 357 21.80 24.68 -10.10
C SER A 357 22.08 23.85 -8.86
N ALA A 358 21.04 23.41 -8.17
CA ALA A 358 21.20 22.57 -7.00
C ALA A 358 21.75 21.16 -7.31
N SER A 359 21.46 20.63 -8.51
CA SER A 359 21.91 19.31 -8.90
C SER A 359 23.39 19.19 -9.21
N ARG A 360 24.06 20.31 -9.55
CA ARG A 360 25.49 20.29 -9.99
C ARG A 360 26.43 19.79 -8.90
N ASP A 361 26.14 20.10 -7.65
CA ASP A 361 26.98 19.77 -6.51
C ASP A 361 26.62 18.42 -5.87
N LEU A 362 25.50 17.83 -6.29
CA LEU A 362 24.94 16.63 -5.64
C LEU A 362 25.34 15.33 -6.32
N TRP A 363 25.60 15.38 -7.62
CA TRP A 363 25.83 14.17 -8.42
C TRP A 363 27.30 14.01 -8.83
N GLY A 364 28.19 14.84 -8.28
CA GLY A 364 29.63 14.84 -8.36
C GLY A 364 30.21 15.12 -9.72
#